data_f30342c881ca759a2e07611513228e3e
#
_entry.id   f30342c881ca759a2e07611513228e3e
#
_cell.length_a   1.000
_cell.length_b   1.000
_cell.length_c   1.000
_cell.angle_alpha   90.00
_cell.angle_beta   90.00
_cell.angle_gamma   90.00
#
_symmetry.space_group_name_H-M   'P 1'
#
loop_
_entity.id
_entity.type
_entity.pdbx_description
1 polymer ?
#
loop_
_entity_poly.entity_id
_entity_poly.type
_entity_poly.pdbx_seq_one_letter_code
_entity_poly.pdbx_strand_id
1 'polypeptide(L)'
;MASIISKGVGRGEWAIVISVSAVVALIYALTLFRFPIMYGIDGPYYLIQVRAILETGMMSYVDPPLCFYFFAALTLLLGDSTLAIKIGTALFCALTVFPSYLIGKKLTSSVPAAVTSAIACSLSPQLLALSGEFVKNAAGSFFLLSFVYFCLEILKGAKEKSVKLAAVAAFALTALTHILDLGLAILFLILLAAGSLALRVGRRRFLHFSLPLLAGSVVLGAAAYFVYSGYTIDIGKGLTFIEDFLTSLGDYDSLNPAVELAQGLPAYLAMVAGLVASVLLYRRGRAEEVVFLGTNTVVLALLNFPTIPSQWAWRFTLMSFVPMCSVLAAIVGMIDADDVKWGIAVVFVLFYFFALSLPASARQRPVISMNEYADLVEMSAYVPSHSNVIAKAGGRYWVEYLLDSQLFKLVPGKPPDIPVYFVSGEGPPQPPAGAALLYRGNVLSLYVALPRGPRQ
;
A
#
# COMPACT_ATOMS: atom_id res chain seq x y z
N MET A 1 -3.96 6.72 24.34
CA MET A 1 -2.87 6.26 23.47
C MET A 1 -1.50 6.77 23.93
N ALA A 2 -1.31 8.07 24.12
CA ALA A 2 -0.03 8.64 24.59
C ALA A 2 0.55 8.00 25.87
N SER A 3 -0.27 7.69 26.90
CA SER A 3 0.18 7.07 28.15
C SER A 3 0.63 5.61 28.01
N ILE A 4 0.19 4.89 26.98
CA ILE A 4 0.60 3.50 26.71
C ILE A 4 1.97 3.49 26.03
N ILE A 5 2.15 4.41 25.07
CA ILE A 5 3.36 4.51 24.27
C ILE A 5 4.51 5.11 25.11
N SER A 6 4.22 6.01 26.05
CA SER A 6 5.24 6.69 26.86
C SER A 6 5.92 5.81 27.91
N LYS A 7 5.32 4.68 28.31
CA LYS A 7 5.88 3.81 29.35
C LYS A 7 7.16 3.04 28.97
N GLY A 8 7.50 3.00 27.67
CA GLY A 8 8.67 2.22 27.18
C GLY A 8 9.71 3.02 26.41
N VAL A 9 9.48 4.32 26.19
CA VAL A 9 10.33 5.17 25.33
C VAL A 9 10.81 6.38 26.16
N GLY A 10 12.13 6.55 26.30
CA GLY A 10 12.73 7.67 27.00
C GLY A 10 12.54 9.00 26.23
N ARG A 11 12.67 10.15 26.93
CA ARG A 11 12.54 11.48 26.30
C ARG A 11 13.49 11.67 25.10
N GLY A 12 14.74 11.20 25.23
CA GLY A 12 15.72 11.24 24.14
C GLY A 12 15.35 10.36 22.94
N GLU A 13 14.74 9.21 23.18
CA GLU A 13 14.25 8.32 22.12
C GLU A 13 13.09 8.96 21.34
N TRP A 14 12.19 9.70 22.02
CA TRP A 14 11.13 10.45 21.34
C TRP A 14 11.70 11.54 20.42
N ALA A 15 12.75 12.21 20.82
CA ALA A 15 13.43 13.17 19.96
C ALA A 15 13.98 12.49 18.69
N ILE A 16 14.58 11.29 18.81
CA ILE A 16 15.02 10.51 17.64
C ILE A 16 13.86 10.16 16.73
N VAL A 17 12.77 9.60 17.28
CA VAL A 17 11.59 9.19 16.49
C VAL A 17 10.99 10.38 15.74
N ILE A 18 10.80 11.51 16.41
CA ILE A 18 10.24 12.72 15.80
C ILE A 18 11.17 13.26 14.71
N SER A 19 12.50 13.31 14.96
CA SER A 19 13.46 13.76 13.97
C SER A 19 13.49 12.87 12.75
N VAL A 20 13.51 11.54 12.93
CA VAL A 20 13.44 10.58 11.82
C VAL A 20 12.12 10.74 11.05
N SER A 21 10.98 10.89 11.74
CA SER A 21 9.70 11.12 11.08
C SER A 21 9.69 12.40 10.27
N ALA A 22 10.26 13.50 10.77
CA ALA A 22 10.34 14.77 10.06
C ALA A 22 11.22 14.65 8.80
N VAL A 23 12.37 13.97 8.89
CA VAL A 23 13.24 13.71 7.73
C VAL A 23 12.52 12.84 6.70
N VAL A 24 11.83 11.79 7.12
CA VAL A 24 11.02 10.93 6.25
C VAL A 24 9.92 11.75 5.57
N ALA A 25 9.17 12.55 6.32
CA ALA A 25 8.13 13.43 5.76
C ALA A 25 8.70 14.36 4.67
N LEU A 26 9.87 14.96 4.93
CA LEU A 26 10.55 15.82 3.96
C LEU A 26 10.94 15.05 2.69
N ILE A 27 11.50 13.84 2.82
CA ILE A 27 11.89 13.01 1.66
C ILE A 27 10.66 12.67 0.81
N TYR A 28 9.55 12.25 1.42
CA TYR A 28 8.30 11.99 0.69
C TYR A 28 7.72 13.27 0.07
N ALA A 29 7.74 14.39 0.78
CA ALA A 29 7.32 15.67 0.22
C ALA A 29 8.15 16.04 -1.00
N LEU A 30 9.49 16.03 -0.91
CA LEU A 30 10.38 16.31 -2.03
C LEU A 30 10.16 15.33 -3.21
N THR A 31 9.86 14.06 -2.93
CA THR A 31 9.54 13.07 -3.96
C THR A 31 8.22 13.42 -4.66
N LEU A 32 7.15 13.61 -3.90
CA LEU A 32 5.80 13.78 -4.43
C LEU A 32 5.55 15.17 -5.04
N PHE A 33 6.27 16.20 -4.61
CA PHE A 33 6.15 17.57 -5.15
C PHE A 33 7.06 17.86 -6.34
N ARG A 34 7.91 16.90 -6.76
CA ARG A 34 8.77 17.07 -7.94
C ARG A 34 8.01 17.34 -9.24
N PHE A 35 6.79 16.81 -9.36
CA PHE A 35 5.88 17.10 -10.47
C PHE A 35 4.60 17.73 -9.94
N PRO A 36 3.97 18.66 -10.68
CA PRO A 36 2.75 19.34 -10.22
C PRO A 36 1.52 18.43 -10.21
N ILE A 37 1.45 17.42 -11.09
CA ILE A 37 0.34 16.49 -11.21
C ILE A 37 0.52 15.23 -10.34
N MET A 38 -0.52 14.42 -10.22
CA MET A 38 -0.50 13.17 -9.45
C MET A 38 0.35 12.09 -10.15
N TYR A 39 0.89 11.19 -9.35
CA TYR A 39 1.74 10.07 -9.76
C TYR A 39 0.90 8.82 -10.03
N GLY A 40 1.51 7.88 -10.79
CA GLY A 40 0.96 6.56 -11.04
C GLY A 40 -0.34 6.56 -11.85
N ILE A 41 -0.85 5.36 -12.10
CA ILE A 41 -2.11 5.15 -12.82
C ILE A 41 -3.31 5.56 -11.96
N ASP A 42 -3.24 5.27 -10.66
CA ASP A 42 -4.33 5.51 -9.72
C ASP A 42 -4.33 6.94 -9.13
N GLY A 43 -3.30 7.76 -9.40
CA GLY A 43 -3.24 9.13 -8.90
C GLY A 43 -4.51 9.95 -9.17
N PRO A 44 -4.97 10.09 -10.42
CA PRO A 44 -6.20 10.83 -10.72
C PRO A 44 -7.48 10.15 -10.19
N TYR A 45 -7.49 8.84 -9.96
CA TYR A 45 -8.59 8.15 -9.28
C TYR A 45 -8.85 8.73 -7.88
N TYR A 46 -7.78 9.09 -7.13
CA TYR A 46 -7.95 9.76 -5.84
C TYR A 46 -8.57 11.15 -5.99
N LEU A 47 -8.21 11.88 -7.05
CA LEU A 47 -8.81 13.20 -7.32
C LEU A 47 -10.30 13.09 -7.66
N ILE A 48 -10.72 12.08 -8.44
CA ILE A 48 -12.12 11.80 -8.76
C ILE A 48 -12.90 11.53 -7.47
N GLN A 49 -12.39 10.67 -6.61
CA GLN A 49 -13.05 10.31 -5.35
C GLN A 49 -13.17 11.51 -4.40
N VAL A 50 -12.10 12.30 -4.25
CA VAL A 50 -12.11 13.50 -3.40
C VAL A 50 -13.09 14.54 -3.95
N ARG A 51 -13.11 14.78 -5.27
CA ARG A 51 -14.05 15.68 -5.93
C ARG A 51 -15.48 15.26 -5.65
N ALA A 52 -15.82 14.00 -5.86
CA ALA A 52 -17.16 13.48 -5.62
C ALA A 52 -17.61 13.64 -4.16
N ILE A 53 -16.72 13.38 -3.19
CA ILE A 53 -17.02 13.59 -1.77
C ILE A 53 -17.29 15.06 -1.48
N LEU A 54 -16.51 15.99 -2.05
CA LEU A 54 -16.70 17.43 -1.83
C LEU A 54 -17.99 17.95 -2.46
N GLU A 55 -18.40 17.40 -3.60
CA GLU A 55 -19.60 17.83 -4.34
C GLU A 55 -20.87 17.17 -3.81
N THR A 56 -20.83 15.88 -3.48
CA THR A 56 -22.04 15.08 -3.17
C THR A 56 -22.05 14.50 -1.75
N GLY A 57 -20.96 14.56 -1.02
CA GLY A 57 -20.76 13.86 0.26
C GLY A 57 -20.45 12.36 0.12
N MET A 58 -20.46 11.81 -1.10
CA MET A 58 -20.30 10.38 -1.39
C MET A 58 -19.15 10.13 -2.39
N MET A 59 -18.54 8.95 -2.32
CA MET A 59 -17.54 8.52 -3.28
C MET A 59 -18.15 8.15 -4.62
N SER A 60 -17.46 8.41 -5.75
CA SER A 60 -17.88 7.93 -7.09
C SER A 60 -17.79 6.43 -7.23
N TYR A 61 -16.76 5.83 -6.65
CA TYR A 61 -16.51 4.40 -6.69
C TYR A 61 -16.54 3.81 -5.29
N VAL A 62 -17.13 2.63 -5.16
CA VAL A 62 -17.13 1.90 -3.89
C VAL A 62 -15.72 1.39 -3.59
N ASP A 63 -15.19 1.83 -2.44
CA ASP A 63 -13.82 1.49 -2.00
C ASP A 63 -13.72 1.72 -0.47
N PRO A 64 -12.74 1.18 0.25
CA PRO A 64 -12.50 1.53 1.66
C PRO A 64 -12.37 3.05 1.86
N PRO A 65 -13.21 3.67 2.71
CA PRO A 65 -13.48 5.10 2.63
C PRO A 65 -12.45 6.00 3.34
N LEU A 66 -11.69 5.47 4.31
CA LEU A 66 -10.95 6.29 5.28
C LEU A 66 -10.01 7.31 4.63
N CYS A 67 -9.20 6.87 3.66
CA CYS A 67 -8.25 7.77 3.01
C CYS A 67 -8.93 8.87 2.21
N PHE A 68 -10.01 8.56 1.50
CA PHE A 68 -10.69 9.53 0.64
C PHE A 68 -11.35 10.63 1.45
N TYR A 69 -12.05 10.29 2.54
CA TYR A 69 -12.63 11.30 3.43
C TYR A 69 -11.56 12.10 4.17
N PHE A 70 -10.43 11.47 4.54
CA PHE A 70 -9.30 12.18 5.10
C PHE A 70 -8.70 13.20 4.10
N PHE A 71 -8.51 12.81 2.84
CA PHE A 71 -7.99 13.70 1.80
C PHE A 71 -9.01 14.79 1.44
N ALA A 72 -10.31 14.50 1.43
CA ALA A 72 -11.35 15.51 1.25
C ALA A 72 -11.34 16.54 2.38
N ALA A 73 -11.20 16.10 3.64
CA ALA A 73 -11.06 17.02 4.78
C ALA A 73 -9.78 17.89 4.67
N LEU A 74 -8.66 17.30 4.26
CA LEU A 74 -7.44 18.07 3.98
C LEU A 74 -7.62 19.05 2.82
N THR A 75 -8.37 18.68 1.79
CA THR A 75 -8.67 19.56 0.65
C THR A 75 -9.46 20.79 1.10
N LEU A 76 -10.44 20.62 2.00
CA LEU A 76 -11.18 21.75 2.59
C LEU A 76 -10.26 22.71 3.37
N LEU A 77 -9.18 22.19 3.97
CA LEU A 77 -8.23 23.00 4.73
C LEU A 77 -7.19 23.70 3.83
N LEU A 78 -6.76 23.05 2.76
CA LEU A 78 -5.64 23.49 1.91
C LEU A 78 -6.09 24.16 0.60
N GLY A 79 -7.35 23.99 0.21
CA GLY A 79 -7.91 24.55 -1.01
C GLY A 79 -7.56 23.83 -2.31
N ASP A 80 -6.70 22.80 -2.27
CA ASP A 80 -6.24 22.03 -3.46
C ASP A 80 -6.18 20.54 -3.17
N SER A 81 -6.85 19.72 -3.98
CA SER A 81 -6.93 18.27 -3.80
C SER A 81 -5.60 17.56 -4.07
N THR A 82 -4.84 18.01 -5.07
CA THR A 82 -3.52 17.45 -5.38
C THR A 82 -2.55 17.67 -4.23
N LEU A 83 -2.51 18.89 -3.71
CA LEU A 83 -1.73 19.28 -2.54
C LEU A 83 -2.12 18.44 -1.31
N ALA A 84 -3.41 18.32 -1.05
CA ALA A 84 -3.96 17.57 0.08
C ALA A 84 -3.60 16.10 0.06
N ILE A 85 -3.73 15.43 -1.11
CA ILE A 85 -3.40 14.03 -1.27
C ILE A 85 -1.89 13.82 -1.10
N LYS A 86 -1.04 14.65 -1.69
CA LYS A 86 0.42 14.54 -1.57
C LYS A 86 0.91 14.75 -0.14
N ILE A 87 0.41 15.79 0.55
CA ILE A 87 0.75 16.05 1.96
C ILE A 87 0.25 14.91 2.85
N GLY A 88 -1.01 14.50 2.68
CA GLY A 88 -1.58 13.41 3.46
C GLY A 88 -0.82 12.10 3.27
N THR A 89 -0.40 11.79 2.04
CA THR A 89 0.43 10.61 1.73
C THR A 89 1.79 10.69 2.41
N ALA A 90 2.50 11.82 2.28
CA ALA A 90 3.79 12.03 2.94
C ALA A 90 3.67 11.91 4.47
N LEU A 91 2.58 12.43 5.05
CA LEU A 91 2.28 12.29 6.48
C LEU A 91 2.10 10.83 6.89
N PHE A 92 1.25 10.05 6.20
CA PHE A 92 1.05 8.63 6.52
C PHE A 92 2.34 7.82 6.39
N CYS A 93 3.14 8.06 5.33
CA CYS A 93 4.44 7.39 5.17
C CYS A 93 5.39 7.74 6.33
N ALA A 94 5.45 8.99 6.76
CA ALA A 94 6.26 9.41 7.89
C ALA A 94 5.77 8.82 9.22
N LEU A 95 4.47 8.68 9.41
CA LEU A 95 3.88 8.08 10.59
C LEU A 95 4.25 6.59 10.76
N THR A 96 4.63 5.87 9.68
CA THR A 96 5.11 4.48 9.79
C THR A 96 6.36 4.34 10.65
N VAL A 97 7.15 5.41 10.80
CA VAL A 97 8.33 5.47 11.70
C VAL A 97 7.96 5.07 13.12
N PHE A 98 6.81 5.53 13.64
CA PHE A 98 6.42 5.28 15.02
C PHE A 98 6.21 3.80 15.31
N PRO A 99 5.27 3.09 14.64
CA PRO A 99 5.04 1.68 14.94
C PRO A 99 6.25 0.81 14.60
N SER A 100 7.00 1.08 13.53
CA SER A 100 8.17 0.28 13.18
C SER A 100 9.33 0.47 14.18
N TYR A 101 9.56 1.69 14.68
CA TYR A 101 10.48 1.92 15.78
C TYR A 101 10.06 1.15 17.04
N LEU A 102 8.78 1.23 17.41
CA LEU A 102 8.26 0.54 18.60
C LEU A 102 8.36 -0.98 18.46
N ILE A 103 8.11 -1.54 17.29
CA ILE A 103 8.31 -2.97 17.01
C ILE A 103 9.78 -3.34 17.23
N GLY A 104 10.71 -2.64 16.60
CA GLY A 104 12.16 -2.88 16.74
C GLY A 104 12.62 -2.76 18.19
N LYS A 105 12.19 -1.73 18.90
CA LYS A 105 12.51 -1.50 20.32
C LYS A 105 11.94 -2.60 21.22
N LYS A 106 10.67 -2.99 21.00
CA LYS A 106 10.01 -4.03 21.78
C LYS A 106 10.59 -5.42 21.55
N LEU A 107 11.02 -5.69 20.32
CA LEU A 107 11.63 -6.97 19.94
C LEU A 107 13.04 -7.13 20.50
N THR A 108 13.85 -6.05 20.52
CA THR A 108 15.29 -6.15 20.79
C THR A 108 15.76 -5.43 22.05
N SER A 109 14.96 -4.50 22.59
CA SER A 109 15.32 -3.55 23.65
C SER A 109 16.46 -2.58 23.26
N SER A 110 16.87 -2.53 21.97
CA SER A 110 17.99 -1.76 21.43
C SER A 110 17.50 -0.55 20.65
N VAL A 111 18.05 0.63 20.90
CA VAL A 111 17.72 1.87 20.16
C VAL A 111 18.24 1.80 18.72
N PRO A 112 19.52 1.41 18.45
CA PRO A 112 19.98 1.28 17.06
C PRO A 112 19.18 0.28 16.24
N ALA A 113 18.78 -0.85 16.82
CA ALA A 113 17.92 -1.81 16.15
C ALA A 113 16.51 -1.23 15.85
N ALA A 114 15.98 -0.42 16.76
CA ALA A 114 14.70 0.25 16.56
C ALA A 114 14.79 1.33 15.45
N VAL A 115 15.88 2.09 15.38
CA VAL A 115 16.16 3.04 14.29
C VAL A 115 16.29 2.30 12.95
N THR A 116 17.01 1.17 12.92
CA THR A 116 17.13 0.32 11.72
C THR A 116 15.75 -0.15 11.26
N SER A 117 14.89 -0.62 12.16
CA SER A 117 13.50 -1.00 11.85
C SER A 117 12.72 0.15 11.23
N ALA A 118 12.80 1.33 11.84
CA ALA A 118 12.09 2.53 11.40
C ALA A 118 12.52 2.93 9.98
N ILE A 119 13.82 2.99 9.70
CA ILE A 119 14.36 3.37 8.38
C ILE A 119 14.07 2.29 7.34
N ALA A 120 14.29 1.02 7.66
CA ALA A 120 14.01 -0.11 6.76
C ALA A 120 12.53 -0.16 6.34
N CYS A 121 11.63 0.29 7.20
CA CYS A 121 10.21 0.42 6.90
C CYS A 121 9.91 1.68 6.11
N SER A 122 10.13 2.85 6.73
CA SER A 122 9.63 4.13 6.24
C SER A 122 10.33 4.66 5.00
N LEU A 123 11.57 4.29 4.75
CA LEU A 123 12.33 4.64 3.54
C LEU A 123 12.52 3.46 2.59
N SER A 124 11.73 2.39 2.74
CA SER A 124 11.80 1.25 1.81
C SER A 124 11.46 1.68 0.38
N PRO A 125 12.15 1.14 -0.63
CA PRO A 125 11.77 1.33 -2.03
C PRO A 125 10.31 0.95 -2.31
N GLN A 126 9.81 -0.06 -1.59
CA GLN A 126 8.45 -0.54 -1.69
C GLN A 126 7.44 0.51 -1.20
N LEU A 127 7.63 1.09 -0.01
CA LEU A 127 6.73 2.13 0.52
C LEU A 127 6.82 3.41 -0.32
N LEU A 128 8.01 3.74 -0.85
CA LEU A 128 8.18 4.83 -1.81
C LEU A 128 7.37 4.55 -3.10
N ALA A 129 7.41 3.33 -3.63
CA ALA A 129 6.59 2.96 -4.79
C ALA A 129 5.09 3.05 -4.48
N LEU A 130 4.65 2.54 -3.31
CA LEU A 130 3.26 2.64 -2.87
C LEU A 130 2.78 4.10 -2.77
N SER A 131 3.63 5.01 -2.31
CA SER A 131 3.26 6.43 -2.16
C SER A 131 2.93 7.13 -3.47
N GLY A 132 3.48 6.67 -4.59
CA GLY A 132 3.17 7.18 -5.92
C GLY A 132 2.04 6.42 -6.63
N GLU A 133 2.07 5.08 -6.54
CA GLU A 133 1.18 4.21 -7.31
C GLU A 133 -0.09 3.81 -6.53
N PHE A 134 0.04 3.51 -5.23
CA PHE A 134 -1.03 2.97 -4.38
C PHE A 134 -1.11 3.71 -3.04
N VAL A 135 -1.55 4.95 -3.10
CA VAL A 135 -1.63 5.86 -1.94
C VAL A 135 -2.38 5.25 -0.75
N LYS A 136 -3.47 4.51 -0.99
CA LYS A 136 -4.22 3.83 0.07
C LYS A 136 -3.39 2.78 0.81
N ASN A 137 -2.59 1.98 0.08
CA ASN A 137 -1.70 1.01 0.71
C ASN A 137 -0.61 1.69 1.54
N ALA A 138 -0.05 2.81 1.02
CA ALA A 138 0.93 3.57 1.78
C ALA A 138 0.33 4.09 3.11
N ALA A 139 -0.90 4.60 3.09
CA ALA A 139 -1.60 5.03 4.29
C ALA A 139 -2.01 3.84 5.19
N GLY A 140 -2.51 2.75 4.59
CA GLY A 140 -2.90 1.53 5.30
C GLY A 140 -1.74 0.86 6.03
N SER A 141 -0.53 0.99 5.50
CA SER A 141 0.68 0.45 6.12
C SER A 141 0.95 1.02 7.51
N PHE A 142 0.62 2.29 7.78
CA PHE A 142 0.71 2.87 9.12
C PHE A 142 -0.22 2.17 10.12
N PHE A 143 -1.46 1.91 9.73
CA PHE A 143 -2.43 1.23 10.61
C PHE A 143 -2.08 -0.26 10.76
N LEU A 144 -1.66 -0.92 9.69
CA LEU A 144 -1.19 -2.30 9.70
C LEU A 144 0.00 -2.48 10.66
N LEU A 145 1.03 -1.65 10.55
CA LEU A 145 2.19 -1.69 11.44
C LEU A 145 1.81 -1.40 12.89
N SER A 146 0.88 -0.47 13.11
CA SER A 146 0.34 -0.19 14.44
C SER A 146 -0.38 -1.42 15.01
N PHE A 147 -1.17 -2.10 14.20
CA PHE A 147 -1.81 -3.36 14.58
C PHE A 147 -0.78 -4.44 14.94
N VAL A 148 0.23 -4.65 14.09
CA VAL A 148 1.32 -5.62 14.32
C VAL A 148 2.08 -5.30 15.62
N TYR A 149 2.35 -4.02 15.90
CA TYR A 149 2.95 -3.59 17.16
C TYR A 149 2.08 -3.97 18.37
N PHE A 150 0.78 -3.68 18.34
CA PHE A 150 -0.11 -4.03 19.46
C PHE A 150 -0.27 -5.54 19.60
N CYS A 151 -0.24 -6.32 18.52
CA CYS A 151 -0.19 -7.77 18.59
C CYS A 151 1.08 -8.26 19.33
N LEU A 152 2.24 -7.65 19.05
CA LEU A 152 3.48 -7.93 19.78
C LEU A 152 3.36 -7.59 21.28
N GLU A 153 2.75 -6.46 21.63
CA GLU A 153 2.49 -6.07 23.02
C GLU A 153 1.62 -7.11 23.75
N ILE A 154 0.54 -7.56 23.10
CA ILE A 154 -0.37 -8.58 23.67
C ILE A 154 0.36 -9.92 23.82
N LEU A 155 1.15 -10.32 22.83
CA LEU A 155 1.95 -11.54 22.85
C LEU A 155 2.95 -11.51 24.03
N LYS A 156 3.65 -10.40 24.22
CA LYS A 156 4.62 -10.17 25.31
C LYS A 156 3.97 -9.88 26.67
N GLY A 157 2.67 -9.98 26.77
CA GLY A 157 1.98 -10.01 28.05
C GLY A 157 1.28 -8.75 28.50
N ALA A 158 1.09 -7.77 27.64
CA ALA A 158 0.28 -6.60 27.97
C ALA A 158 -1.15 -7.03 28.38
N LYS A 159 -1.55 -6.60 29.59
CA LYS A 159 -2.86 -6.94 30.17
C LYS A 159 -3.87 -5.79 30.02
N GLU A 160 -3.40 -4.60 29.75
CA GLU A 160 -4.21 -3.38 29.69
C GLU A 160 -5.29 -3.49 28.61
N LYS A 161 -6.54 -3.20 28.97
CA LYS A 161 -7.67 -3.14 28.04
C LYS A 161 -7.42 -2.15 26.92
N SER A 162 -6.73 -1.06 27.21
CA SER A 162 -6.36 -0.01 26.27
C SER A 162 -5.46 -0.51 25.12
N VAL A 163 -4.53 -1.44 25.37
CA VAL A 163 -3.69 -2.05 24.33
C VAL A 163 -4.53 -2.89 23.37
N LYS A 164 -5.46 -3.69 23.92
CA LYS A 164 -6.37 -4.50 23.10
C LYS A 164 -7.32 -3.62 22.27
N LEU A 165 -7.86 -2.56 22.89
CA LEU A 165 -8.72 -1.61 22.17
C LEU A 165 -7.95 -0.90 21.05
N ALA A 166 -6.69 -0.50 21.31
CA ALA A 166 -5.83 0.10 20.27
C ALA A 166 -5.52 -0.89 19.13
N ALA A 167 -5.32 -2.18 19.44
CA ALA A 167 -5.16 -3.22 18.42
C ALA A 167 -6.42 -3.37 17.56
N VAL A 168 -7.61 -3.43 18.18
CA VAL A 168 -8.89 -3.51 17.47
C VAL A 168 -9.11 -2.25 16.61
N ALA A 169 -8.83 -1.07 17.17
CA ALA A 169 -8.95 0.20 16.43
C ALA A 169 -7.99 0.24 15.21
N ALA A 170 -6.72 -0.15 15.41
CA ALA A 170 -5.75 -0.21 14.31
C ALA A 170 -6.18 -1.21 13.22
N PHE A 171 -6.70 -2.38 13.62
CA PHE A 171 -7.25 -3.37 12.69
C PHE A 171 -8.44 -2.82 11.90
N ALA A 172 -9.39 -2.18 12.58
CA ALA A 172 -10.55 -1.57 11.93
C ALA A 172 -10.14 -0.43 10.96
N LEU A 173 -9.19 0.43 11.36
CA LEU A 173 -8.67 1.48 10.50
C LEU A 173 -7.92 0.90 9.29
N THR A 174 -7.20 -0.23 9.44
CA THR A 174 -6.60 -0.95 8.32
C THR A 174 -7.68 -1.41 7.34
N ALA A 175 -8.76 -2.01 7.83
CA ALA A 175 -9.89 -2.47 7.02
C ALA A 175 -10.58 -1.33 6.25
N LEU A 176 -10.75 -0.18 6.90
CA LEU A 176 -11.34 1.02 6.30
C LEU A 176 -10.40 1.76 5.35
N THR A 177 -9.13 1.37 5.30
CA THR A 177 -8.13 2.00 4.42
C THR A 177 -7.89 1.20 3.16
N HIS A 178 -7.55 -0.10 3.28
CA HIS A 178 -7.22 -0.91 2.11
C HIS A 178 -7.35 -2.41 2.37
N ILE A 179 -7.92 -3.13 1.38
CA ILE A 179 -8.24 -4.56 1.50
C ILE A 179 -7.00 -5.46 1.58
N LEU A 180 -5.91 -5.15 0.85
CA LEU A 180 -4.67 -5.94 0.90
C LEU A 180 -3.99 -5.81 2.27
N ASP A 181 -3.97 -4.60 2.86
CA ASP A 181 -3.44 -4.39 4.20
C ASP A 181 -4.26 -5.15 5.25
N LEU A 182 -5.59 -5.19 5.09
CA LEU A 182 -6.48 -6.01 5.93
C LEU A 182 -6.17 -7.50 5.79
N GLY A 183 -6.01 -7.98 4.55
CA GLY A 183 -5.63 -9.38 4.29
C GLY A 183 -4.32 -9.74 5.00
N LEU A 184 -3.35 -8.84 4.95
CA LEU A 184 -2.06 -9.02 5.63
C LEU A 184 -2.21 -8.97 7.16
N ALA A 185 -3.05 -8.09 7.70
CA ALA A 185 -3.35 -8.04 9.14
C ALA A 185 -4.00 -9.35 9.63
N ILE A 186 -4.93 -9.91 8.85
CA ILE A 186 -5.56 -11.22 9.13
C ILE A 186 -4.51 -12.34 9.09
N LEU A 187 -3.63 -12.34 8.09
CA LEU A 187 -2.55 -13.32 7.96
C LEU A 187 -1.60 -13.27 9.17
N PHE A 188 -1.17 -12.07 9.59
CA PHE A 188 -0.38 -11.89 10.81
C PHE A 188 -1.11 -12.45 12.05
N LEU A 189 -2.40 -12.17 12.18
CA LEU A 189 -3.20 -12.62 13.32
C LEU A 189 -3.29 -14.14 13.38
N ILE A 190 -3.53 -14.81 12.23
CA ILE A 190 -3.59 -16.27 12.12
C ILE A 190 -2.23 -16.89 12.47
N LEU A 191 -1.14 -16.41 11.88
CA LEU A 191 0.19 -16.97 12.09
C LEU A 191 0.71 -16.75 13.50
N LEU A 192 0.44 -15.57 14.11
CA LEU A 192 0.76 -15.32 15.51
C LEU A 192 -0.05 -16.22 16.44
N ALA A 193 -1.33 -16.46 16.16
CA ALA A 193 -2.16 -17.39 16.94
C ALA A 193 -1.65 -18.83 16.81
N ALA A 194 -1.32 -19.28 15.60
CA ALA A 194 -0.76 -20.60 15.34
C ALA A 194 0.60 -20.80 16.03
N GLY A 195 1.51 -19.82 15.93
CA GLY A 195 2.81 -19.83 16.59
C GLY A 195 2.69 -19.83 18.13
N SER A 196 1.78 -19.01 18.68
CA SER A 196 1.47 -19.00 20.12
C SER A 196 0.93 -20.35 20.61
N LEU A 197 0.14 -21.03 19.78
CA LEU A 197 -0.40 -22.35 20.08
C LEU A 197 0.71 -23.42 20.04
N ALA A 198 1.53 -23.42 19.00
CA ALA A 198 2.58 -24.40 18.76
C ALA A 198 3.67 -24.33 19.85
N LEU A 199 4.13 -23.13 20.21
CA LEU A 199 5.16 -22.94 21.23
C LEU A 199 4.59 -22.78 22.65
N ARG A 200 3.28 -22.83 22.80
CA ARG A 200 2.55 -22.67 24.08
C ARG A 200 2.81 -21.34 24.80
N VAL A 201 3.17 -20.31 24.07
CA VAL A 201 3.57 -18.99 24.57
C VAL A 201 2.41 -18.00 24.47
N GLY A 202 2.08 -17.35 25.57
CA GLY A 202 0.97 -16.38 25.61
C GLY A 202 -0.38 -16.94 25.16
N ARG A 203 -0.49 -18.26 24.97
CA ARG A 203 -1.56 -18.99 24.29
C ARG A 203 -2.98 -18.52 24.68
N ARG A 204 -3.33 -18.61 25.96
CA ARG A 204 -4.68 -18.24 26.42
C ARG A 204 -4.98 -16.78 26.08
N ARG A 205 -4.05 -15.88 26.38
CA ARG A 205 -4.21 -14.43 26.22
C ARG A 205 -4.36 -14.03 24.75
N PHE A 206 -3.48 -14.56 23.90
CA PHE A 206 -3.48 -14.23 22.48
C PHE A 206 -4.68 -14.84 21.76
N LEU A 207 -5.06 -16.10 22.04
CA LEU A 207 -6.25 -16.73 21.47
C LEU A 207 -7.55 -16.04 21.88
N HIS A 208 -7.68 -15.61 23.15
CA HIS A 208 -8.85 -14.83 23.59
C HIS A 208 -8.99 -13.47 22.92
N PHE A 209 -7.88 -12.92 22.40
CA PHE A 209 -7.90 -11.70 21.60
C PHE A 209 -8.15 -12.00 20.12
N SER A 210 -7.41 -12.94 19.54
CA SER A 210 -7.40 -13.18 18.08
C SER A 210 -8.66 -13.87 17.57
N LEU A 211 -9.20 -14.86 18.29
CA LEU A 211 -10.38 -15.60 17.82
C LEU A 211 -11.64 -14.75 17.66
N PRO A 212 -12.02 -13.87 18.63
CA PRO A 212 -13.15 -12.98 18.43
C PRO A 212 -12.94 -11.98 17.29
N LEU A 213 -11.69 -11.51 17.09
CA LEU A 213 -11.38 -10.57 16.03
C LEU A 213 -11.47 -11.24 14.64
N LEU A 214 -10.96 -12.46 14.50
CA LEU A 214 -11.10 -13.28 13.29
C LEU A 214 -12.56 -13.61 13.00
N ALA A 215 -13.31 -14.07 13.99
CA ALA A 215 -14.74 -14.37 13.85
C ALA A 215 -15.53 -13.11 13.45
N GLY A 216 -15.25 -11.97 14.10
CA GLY A 216 -15.84 -10.68 13.75
C GLY A 216 -15.53 -10.26 12.33
N SER A 217 -14.30 -10.48 11.85
CA SER A 217 -13.89 -10.16 10.47
C SER A 217 -14.66 -11.00 9.45
N VAL A 218 -14.86 -12.29 9.72
CA VAL A 218 -15.67 -13.17 8.84
C VAL A 218 -17.13 -12.72 8.80
N VAL A 219 -17.73 -12.42 9.97
CA VAL A 219 -19.12 -11.96 10.04
C VAL A 219 -19.31 -10.63 9.34
N LEU A 220 -18.41 -9.66 9.58
CA LEU A 220 -18.47 -8.34 8.93
C LEU A 220 -18.22 -8.44 7.42
N GLY A 221 -17.28 -9.29 7.00
CA GLY A 221 -17.02 -9.55 5.57
C GLY A 221 -18.23 -10.18 4.88
N ALA A 222 -18.87 -11.16 5.52
CA ALA A 222 -20.12 -11.75 5.01
C ALA A 222 -21.25 -10.73 4.97
N ALA A 223 -21.45 -9.94 6.03
CA ALA A 223 -22.46 -8.89 6.07
C ALA A 223 -22.23 -7.84 4.97
N ALA A 224 -20.99 -7.39 4.78
CA ALA A 224 -20.63 -6.45 3.71
C ALA A 224 -20.91 -7.02 2.32
N TYR A 225 -20.64 -8.31 2.10
CA TYR A 225 -20.94 -9.00 0.84
C TYR A 225 -22.44 -8.98 0.51
N PHE A 226 -23.30 -9.22 1.49
CA PHE A 226 -24.76 -9.26 1.28
C PHE A 226 -25.40 -7.87 1.22
N VAL A 227 -24.86 -6.88 1.92
CA VAL A 227 -25.44 -5.53 2.03
C VAL A 227 -24.92 -4.58 0.97
N TYR A 228 -23.70 -4.77 0.49
CA TYR A 228 -23.00 -3.82 -0.38
C TYR A 228 -22.49 -4.51 -1.65
N SER A 229 -23.24 -4.39 -2.75
CA SER A 229 -22.88 -5.01 -4.05
C SER A 229 -21.51 -4.59 -4.58
N GLY A 230 -20.98 -3.43 -4.16
CA GLY A 230 -19.63 -2.95 -4.53
C GLY A 230 -18.49 -3.78 -3.93
N TYR A 231 -18.65 -4.32 -2.72
CA TYR A 231 -17.65 -5.22 -2.13
C TYR A 231 -17.55 -6.58 -2.83
N THR A 232 -18.56 -6.95 -3.63
CA THR A 232 -18.50 -8.15 -4.47
C THR A 232 -17.33 -8.10 -5.45
N ILE A 233 -16.93 -6.90 -5.90
CA ILE A 233 -15.81 -6.70 -6.82
C ILE A 233 -14.47 -7.06 -6.13
N ASP A 234 -14.27 -6.63 -4.89
CA ASP A 234 -13.00 -6.89 -4.17
C ASP A 234 -12.92 -8.33 -3.67
N ILE A 235 -14.04 -8.90 -3.25
CA ILE A 235 -14.13 -10.33 -2.94
C ILE A 235 -13.91 -11.16 -4.21
N GLY A 236 -14.49 -10.73 -5.34
CA GLY A 236 -14.27 -11.33 -6.65
C GLY A 236 -12.77 -11.34 -7.02
N LYS A 237 -12.05 -10.24 -6.84
CA LYS A 237 -10.58 -10.18 -7.03
C LYS A 237 -9.85 -11.20 -6.13
N GLY A 238 -10.28 -11.34 -4.87
CA GLY A 238 -9.71 -12.33 -3.96
C GLY A 238 -9.94 -13.76 -4.43
N LEU A 239 -11.14 -14.08 -4.92
CA LEU A 239 -11.47 -15.39 -5.51
C LEU A 239 -10.67 -15.64 -6.79
N THR A 240 -10.57 -14.66 -7.68
CA THR A 240 -9.74 -14.73 -8.88
C THR A 240 -8.27 -14.96 -8.52
N PHE A 241 -7.75 -14.31 -7.47
CA PHE A 241 -6.39 -14.58 -6.99
C PHE A 241 -6.21 -16.03 -6.57
N ILE A 242 -7.17 -16.59 -5.82
CA ILE A 242 -7.09 -18.00 -5.38
C ILE A 242 -7.14 -18.94 -6.59
N GLU A 243 -8.01 -18.69 -7.56
CA GLU A 243 -8.10 -19.45 -8.80
C GLU A 243 -6.81 -19.36 -9.61
N ASP A 244 -6.30 -18.16 -9.85
CA ASP A 244 -5.02 -17.90 -10.54
C ASP A 244 -3.85 -18.61 -9.83
N PHE A 245 -3.80 -18.53 -8.50
CA PHE A 245 -2.76 -19.16 -7.69
C PHE A 245 -2.81 -20.69 -7.80
N LEU A 246 -3.99 -21.29 -7.70
CA LEU A 246 -4.14 -22.74 -7.80
C LEU A 246 -3.85 -23.25 -9.20
N THR A 247 -4.20 -22.51 -10.24
CA THR A 247 -3.90 -22.87 -11.63
C THR A 247 -2.42 -22.69 -11.97
N SER A 248 -1.75 -21.67 -11.43
CA SER A 248 -0.33 -21.39 -11.66
C SER A 248 0.62 -22.39 -10.95
N LEU A 249 0.15 -23.12 -9.95
CA LEU A 249 0.96 -24.14 -9.27
C LEU A 249 1.51 -25.25 -10.21
N GLY A 250 0.96 -25.38 -11.42
CA GLY A 250 1.41 -26.34 -12.43
C GLY A 250 2.18 -25.72 -13.61
N ASP A 251 2.24 -24.39 -13.71
CA ASP A 251 2.78 -23.70 -14.89
C ASP A 251 4.13 -23.04 -14.58
N TYR A 252 5.19 -23.88 -14.58
CA TYR A 252 6.57 -23.44 -14.31
C TYR A 252 7.23 -22.72 -15.50
N ASP A 253 6.65 -22.78 -16.70
CA ASP A 253 7.25 -22.22 -17.93
C ASP A 253 7.16 -20.71 -18.04
N SER A 254 6.30 -20.07 -17.23
CA SER A 254 6.14 -18.61 -17.21
C SER A 254 7.15 -17.88 -16.32
N LEU A 255 7.92 -18.59 -15.51
CA LEU A 255 8.89 -18.02 -14.59
C LEU A 255 10.20 -17.66 -15.31
N ASN A 256 10.62 -16.40 -15.26
CA ASN A 256 11.99 -16.02 -15.61
C ASN A 256 12.85 -16.02 -14.33
N PRO A 257 13.48 -17.17 -13.97
CA PRO A 257 14.08 -17.36 -12.65
C PRO A 257 15.20 -16.37 -12.34
N ALA A 258 15.89 -15.84 -13.36
CA ALA A 258 17.00 -14.90 -13.16
C ALA A 258 16.52 -13.50 -12.77
N VAL A 259 15.42 -13.02 -13.37
CA VAL A 259 14.85 -11.70 -13.06
C VAL A 259 14.14 -11.74 -11.71
N GLU A 260 13.38 -12.79 -11.44
CA GLU A 260 12.67 -13.00 -10.18
C GLU A 260 13.64 -13.18 -9.01
N LEU A 261 14.72 -13.95 -9.21
CA LEU A 261 15.76 -14.12 -8.19
C LEU A 261 16.45 -12.79 -7.87
N ALA A 262 16.78 -11.98 -8.88
CA ALA A 262 17.44 -10.69 -8.67
C ALA A 262 16.54 -9.69 -7.93
N GLN A 263 15.25 -9.68 -8.22
CA GLN A 263 14.28 -8.80 -7.55
C GLN A 263 13.94 -9.29 -6.14
N GLY A 264 13.85 -10.59 -5.93
CA GLY A 264 13.54 -11.21 -4.65
C GLY A 264 14.74 -11.39 -3.71
N LEU A 265 15.98 -11.24 -4.20
CA LEU A 265 17.18 -11.55 -3.41
C LEU A 265 17.24 -10.89 -2.03
N PRO A 266 16.92 -9.59 -1.85
CA PRO A 266 16.92 -8.99 -0.52
C PRO A 266 15.89 -9.63 0.43
N ALA A 267 14.72 -10.01 -0.08
CA ALA A 267 13.70 -10.69 0.70
C ALA A 267 14.14 -12.11 1.09
N TYR A 268 14.75 -12.86 0.16
CA TYR A 268 15.26 -14.22 0.44
C TYR A 268 16.40 -14.20 1.45
N LEU A 269 17.33 -13.24 1.35
CA LEU A 269 18.37 -13.05 2.35
C LEU A 269 17.79 -12.69 3.72
N ALA A 270 16.79 -11.81 3.77
CA ALA A 270 16.09 -11.49 5.00
C ALA A 270 15.33 -12.70 5.58
N MET A 271 14.74 -13.57 4.75
CA MET A 271 14.10 -14.80 5.20
C MET A 271 15.10 -15.74 5.88
N VAL A 272 16.24 -16.00 5.23
CA VAL A 272 17.30 -16.83 5.81
C VAL A 272 17.79 -16.23 7.13
N ALA A 273 18.06 -14.94 7.16
CA ALA A 273 18.49 -14.23 8.36
C ALA A 273 17.43 -14.27 9.47
N GLY A 274 16.15 -14.11 9.13
CA GLY A 274 15.02 -14.23 10.06
C GLY A 274 14.88 -15.62 10.66
N LEU A 275 15.08 -16.66 9.85
CA LEU A 275 15.10 -18.05 10.31
C LEU A 275 16.25 -18.29 11.30
N VAL A 276 17.46 -17.89 10.93
CA VAL A 276 18.65 -18.00 11.81
C VAL A 276 18.43 -17.25 13.11
N ALA A 277 17.93 -16.02 13.03
CA ALA A 277 17.62 -15.21 14.20
C ALA A 277 16.55 -15.85 15.09
N SER A 278 15.51 -16.45 14.51
CA SER A 278 14.48 -17.19 15.27
C SER A 278 15.05 -18.38 16.01
N VAL A 279 15.96 -19.16 15.38
CA VAL A 279 16.64 -20.30 16.02
C VAL A 279 17.53 -19.81 17.17
N LEU A 280 18.27 -18.73 17.00
CA LEU A 280 19.12 -18.16 18.06
C LEU A 280 18.29 -17.62 19.24
N LEU A 281 17.17 -16.96 18.97
CA LEU A 281 16.24 -16.50 20.01
C LEU A 281 15.60 -17.69 20.76
N TYR A 282 15.26 -18.75 20.04
CA TYR A 282 14.74 -19.99 20.66
C TYR A 282 15.74 -20.60 21.63
N ARG A 283 17.02 -20.70 21.24
CA ARG A 283 18.11 -21.19 22.10
C ARG A 283 18.35 -20.30 23.33
N ARG A 284 18.02 -19.00 23.23
CA ARG A 284 18.10 -18.04 24.35
C ARG A 284 16.84 -18.02 25.21
N GLY A 285 15.85 -18.90 24.96
CA GLY A 285 14.60 -18.99 25.72
C GLY A 285 13.62 -17.82 25.49
N ARG A 286 13.80 -17.04 24.41
CA ARG A 286 12.97 -15.87 24.08
C ARG A 286 11.79 -16.26 23.18
N ALA A 287 10.88 -17.06 23.72
CA ALA A 287 9.87 -17.75 22.91
C ALA A 287 8.82 -16.79 22.31
N GLU A 288 8.46 -15.69 22.96
CA GLU A 288 7.56 -14.67 22.40
C GLU A 288 8.17 -14.01 21.14
N GLU A 289 9.45 -13.68 21.20
CA GLU A 289 10.18 -13.10 20.07
C GLU A 289 10.33 -14.10 18.92
N VAL A 290 10.49 -15.39 19.23
CA VAL A 290 10.51 -16.47 18.23
C VAL A 290 9.17 -16.55 17.50
N VAL A 291 8.04 -16.54 18.20
CA VAL A 291 6.70 -16.53 17.59
C VAL A 291 6.56 -15.32 16.67
N PHE A 292 6.92 -14.15 17.18
CA PHE A 292 6.76 -12.90 16.41
C PHE A 292 7.69 -12.86 15.18
N LEU A 293 8.99 -13.13 15.36
CA LEU A 293 9.97 -13.08 14.27
C LEU A 293 9.72 -14.21 13.26
N GLY A 294 9.40 -15.41 13.71
CA GLY A 294 9.01 -16.53 12.86
C GLY A 294 7.78 -16.20 12.02
N THR A 295 6.76 -15.56 12.61
CA THR A 295 5.60 -15.05 11.85
C THR A 295 6.04 -14.07 10.76
N ASN A 296 6.88 -13.07 11.08
CA ASN A 296 7.36 -12.11 10.09
C ASN A 296 8.15 -12.82 8.97
N THR A 297 8.98 -13.82 9.31
CA THR A 297 9.74 -14.60 8.32
C THR A 297 8.81 -15.41 7.40
N VAL A 298 7.76 -16.03 7.95
CA VAL A 298 6.77 -16.77 7.16
C VAL A 298 5.96 -15.83 6.26
N VAL A 299 5.51 -14.68 6.79
CA VAL A 299 4.81 -13.66 5.99
C VAL A 299 5.70 -13.19 4.85
N LEU A 300 6.99 -12.91 5.11
CA LEU A 300 7.94 -12.51 4.07
C LEU A 300 8.08 -13.59 2.99
N ALA A 301 8.14 -14.87 3.38
CA ALA A 301 8.19 -15.99 2.46
C ALA A 301 6.92 -16.11 1.61
N LEU A 302 5.73 -15.93 2.22
CA LEU A 302 4.46 -15.96 1.49
C LEU A 302 4.31 -14.80 0.51
N LEU A 303 4.76 -13.58 0.88
CA LEU A 303 4.71 -12.41 0.00
C LEU A 303 5.66 -12.50 -1.21
N ASN A 304 6.70 -13.33 -1.12
CA ASN A 304 7.70 -13.53 -2.17
C ASN A 304 7.70 -14.98 -2.67
N PHE A 305 6.57 -15.66 -2.55
CA PHE A 305 6.48 -17.05 -2.96
C PHE A 305 6.59 -17.14 -4.49
N PRO A 306 7.50 -17.98 -5.02
CA PRO A 306 7.87 -17.94 -6.44
C PRO A 306 6.75 -18.36 -7.42
N THR A 307 5.70 -19.03 -6.94
CA THR A 307 4.56 -19.44 -7.78
C THR A 307 3.39 -18.44 -7.75
N ILE A 308 3.56 -17.25 -7.14
CA ILE A 308 2.52 -16.21 -7.22
C ILE A 308 2.43 -15.72 -8.68
N PRO A 309 1.24 -15.71 -9.31
CA PRO A 309 1.07 -15.22 -10.67
C PRO A 309 1.62 -13.79 -10.82
N SER A 310 2.33 -13.52 -11.91
CA SER A 310 3.06 -12.26 -12.15
C SER A 310 2.19 -11.00 -11.99
N GLN A 311 0.91 -11.08 -12.35
CA GLN A 311 -0.07 -10.00 -12.19
C GLN A 311 -0.34 -9.62 -10.72
N TRP A 312 -0.07 -10.53 -9.76
CA TRP A 312 -0.23 -10.33 -8.32
C TRP A 312 1.10 -10.16 -7.60
N ALA A 313 2.16 -10.82 -8.09
CA ALA A 313 3.46 -10.93 -7.43
C ALA A 313 4.03 -9.57 -7.02
N TRP A 314 4.00 -8.58 -7.91
CA TRP A 314 4.57 -7.29 -7.63
C TRP A 314 3.85 -6.55 -6.50
N ARG A 315 2.50 -6.69 -6.38
CA ARG A 315 1.72 -6.08 -5.28
C ARG A 315 2.06 -6.69 -3.94
N PHE A 316 2.24 -8.02 -3.89
CA PHE A 316 2.66 -8.71 -2.68
C PHE A 316 4.10 -8.37 -2.30
N THR A 317 5.01 -8.34 -3.28
CA THR A 317 6.41 -7.95 -3.06
C THR A 317 6.52 -6.52 -2.51
N LEU A 318 5.65 -5.60 -2.94
CA LEU A 318 5.60 -4.24 -2.38
C LEU A 318 5.28 -4.21 -0.88
N MET A 319 4.61 -5.22 -0.33
CA MET A 319 4.30 -5.29 1.11
C MET A 319 5.41 -5.93 1.94
N SER A 320 6.49 -6.41 1.33
CA SER A 320 7.59 -7.12 2.02
C SER A 320 8.32 -6.27 3.06
N PHE A 321 8.30 -4.95 2.95
CA PHE A 321 8.93 -4.05 3.93
C PHE A 321 8.30 -4.19 5.34
N VAL A 322 7.02 -4.55 5.43
CA VAL A 322 6.30 -4.72 6.71
C VAL A 322 6.95 -5.82 7.58
N PRO A 323 7.09 -7.08 7.12
CA PRO A 323 7.80 -8.09 7.90
C PRO A 323 9.31 -7.87 7.94
N MET A 324 9.93 -7.33 6.88
CA MET A 324 11.38 -7.19 6.75
C MET A 324 11.97 -6.24 7.79
N CYS A 325 11.27 -5.16 8.18
CA CYS A 325 11.74 -4.23 9.19
C CYS A 325 11.98 -4.92 10.56
N SER A 326 11.12 -5.87 10.93
CA SER A 326 11.25 -6.66 12.16
C SER A 326 12.46 -7.61 12.11
N VAL A 327 12.70 -8.23 10.96
CA VAL A 327 13.84 -9.14 10.73
C VAL A 327 15.15 -8.36 10.84
N LEU A 328 15.26 -7.22 10.17
CA LEU A 328 16.45 -6.38 10.20
C LEU A 328 16.74 -5.84 11.62
N ALA A 329 15.70 -5.42 12.35
CA ALA A 329 15.83 -5.04 13.74
C ALA A 329 16.38 -6.18 14.61
N ALA A 330 15.87 -7.41 14.42
CA ALA A 330 16.32 -8.57 15.18
C ALA A 330 17.80 -8.87 14.92
N ILE A 331 18.26 -8.78 13.68
CA ILE A 331 19.68 -9.00 13.31
C ILE A 331 20.58 -7.99 14.04
N VAL A 332 20.28 -6.69 13.95
CA VAL A 332 21.06 -5.65 14.63
C VAL A 332 20.98 -5.81 16.16
N GLY A 333 19.81 -6.19 16.68
CA GLY A 333 19.61 -6.43 18.10
C GLY A 333 20.38 -7.61 18.69
N MET A 334 20.84 -8.56 17.86
CA MET A 334 21.65 -9.71 18.28
C MET A 334 23.13 -9.42 18.47
N ILE A 335 23.61 -8.30 18.00
CA ILE A 335 24.99 -7.87 18.20
C ILE A 335 25.15 -7.43 19.65
N ASP A 336 26.20 -7.87 20.34
CA ASP A 336 26.35 -7.59 21.78
C ASP A 336 26.95 -6.20 22.06
N ALA A 337 27.91 -5.75 21.22
CA ALA A 337 28.59 -4.48 21.41
C ALA A 337 27.75 -3.28 20.91
N ASP A 338 27.40 -2.36 21.80
CA ASP A 338 26.53 -1.22 21.48
C ASP A 338 27.15 -0.24 20.45
N ASP A 339 28.45 0.01 20.54
CA ASP A 339 29.16 0.86 19.56
C ASP A 339 29.10 0.25 18.15
N VAL A 340 29.23 -1.08 18.05
CA VAL A 340 29.10 -1.81 16.77
C VAL A 340 27.68 -1.72 16.25
N LYS A 341 26.65 -1.85 17.12
CA LYS A 341 25.26 -1.66 16.72
C LYS A 341 25.00 -0.29 16.11
N TRP A 342 25.52 0.77 16.75
CA TRP A 342 25.39 2.13 16.23
C TRP A 342 26.14 2.31 14.90
N GLY A 343 27.37 1.77 14.80
CA GLY A 343 28.14 1.78 13.55
C GLY A 343 27.35 1.12 12.41
N ILE A 344 26.82 -0.08 12.66
CA ILE A 344 26.02 -0.82 11.67
C ILE A 344 24.72 -0.06 11.33
N ALA A 345 24.02 0.50 12.32
CA ALA A 345 22.81 1.26 12.07
C ALA A 345 23.07 2.48 11.19
N VAL A 346 24.15 3.23 11.44
CA VAL A 346 24.54 4.38 10.62
C VAL A 346 24.89 3.96 9.20
N VAL A 347 25.74 2.93 9.03
CA VAL A 347 26.11 2.41 7.71
C VAL A 347 24.87 1.91 6.96
N PHE A 348 23.98 1.19 7.65
CA PHE A 348 22.72 0.73 7.09
C PHE A 348 21.84 1.89 6.62
N VAL A 349 21.66 2.93 7.46
CA VAL A 349 20.84 4.11 7.10
C VAL A 349 21.41 4.80 5.87
N LEU A 350 22.72 5.03 5.81
CA LEU A 350 23.37 5.68 4.67
C LEU A 350 23.24 4.83 3.40
N PHE A 351 23.57 3.53 3.50
CA PHE A 351 23.43 2.60 2.38
C PHE A 351 21.96 2.55 1.90
N TYR A 352 21.02 2.36 2.83
CA TYR A 352 19.61 2.23 2.51
C TYR A 352 19.08 3.49 1.81
N PHE A 353 19.44 4.67 2.32
CA PHE A 353 19.03 5.92 1.72
C PHE A 353 19.65 6.13 0.33
N PHE A 354 20.98 6.06 0.20
CA PHE A 354 21.66 6.39 -1.06
C PHE A 354 21.54 5.31 -2.11
N ALA A 355 21.61 4.03 -1.74
CA ALA A 355 21.59 2.92 -2.69
C ALA A 355 20.17 2.46 -3.08
N LEU A 356 19.19 2.62 -2.19
CA LEU A 356 17.85 2.08 -2.41
C LEU A 356 16.77 3.16 -2.48
N SER A 357 16.66 4.02 -1.44
CA SER A 357 15.56 4.97 -1.34
C SER A 357 15.66 6.10 -2.36
N LEU A 358 16.82 6.70 -2.51
CA LEU A 358 17.04 7.81 -3.45
C LEU A 358 16.80 7.40 -4.92
N PRO A 359 17.33 6.26 -5.42
CA PRO A 359 17.00 5.78 -6.76
C PRO A 359 15.52 5.43 -6.93
N ALA A 360 14.86 4.85 -5.91
CA ALA A 360 13.43 4.57 -5.95
C ALA A 360 12.62 5.86 -6.05
N SER A 361 12.93 6.88 -5.23
CA SER A 361 12.33 8.20 -5.31
C SER A 361 12.51 8.83 -6.69
N ALA A 362 13.73 8.76 -7.26
CA ALA A 362 14.03 9.33 -8.57
C ALA A 362 13.23 8.69 -9.73
N ARG A 363 12.82 7.42 -9.60
CA ARG A 363 12.00 6.70 -10.60
C ARG A 363 10.53 7.08 -10.55
N GLN A 364 10.04 7.64 -9.45
CA GLN A 364 8.64 8.04 -9.32
C GLN A 364 8.32 9.16 -10.31
N ARG A 365 7.27 8.98 -11.12
CA ARG A 365 6.83 9.95 -12.11
C ARG A 365 5.34 9.78 -12.42
N PRO A 366 4.67 10.83 -12.91
CA PRO A 366 3.33 10.71 -13.47
C PRO A 366 3.28 9.71 -14.63
N VAL A 367 2.13 9.11 -14.84
CA VAL A 367 1.87 8.17 -15.96
C VAL A 367 1.67 8.89 -17.28
N ILE A 368 1.30 10.17 -17.24
CA ILE A 368 1.18 11.05 -18.41
C ILE A 368 2.22 12.17 -18.34
N SER A 369 2.64 12.65 -19.49
CA SER A 369 3.51 13.81 -19.61
C SER A 369 2.74 15.12 -19.37
N MET A 370 3.47 16.22 -19.13
CA MET A 370 2.85 17.55 -19.01
C MET A 370 2.18 18.01 -20.30
N ASN A 371 2.68 17.58 -21.46
CA ASN A 371 2.06 17.90 -22.75
C ASN A 371 0.74 17.14 -22.91
N GLU A 372 0.68 15.85 -22.54
CA GLU A 372 -0.57 15.10 -22.53
C GLU A 372 -1.59 15.70 -21.53
N TYR A 373 -1.12 16.15 -20.37
CA TYR A 373 -1.98 16.83 -19.39
C TYR A 373 -2.55 18.13 -19.97
N ALA A 374 -1.72 18.96 -20.62
CA ALA A 374 -2.16 20.21 -21.27
C ALA A 374 -3.17 19.94 -22.37
N ASP A 375 -2.90 18.94 -23.25
CA ASP A 375 -3.84 18.54 -24.31
C ASP A 375 -5.20 18.12 -23.73
N LEU A 376 -5.20 17.33 -22.62
CA LEU A 376 -6.45 16.92 -21.95
C LEU A 376 -7.21 18.10 -21.35
N VAL A 377 -6.52 19.08 -20.78
CA VAL A 377 -7.15 20.31 -20.27
C VAL A 377 -7.82 21.09 -21.41
N GLU A 378 -7.16 21.23 -22.56
CA GLU A 378 -7.76 21.90 -23.71
C GLU A 378 -8.92 21.09 -24.33
N MET A 379 -8.84 19.76 -24.37
CA MET A 379 -9.91 18.88 -24.84
C MET A 379 -11.20 19.02 -24.02
N SER A 380 -11.11 19.41 -22.74
CA SER A 380 -12.29 19.57 -21.88
C SER A 380 -13.32 20.57 -22.44
N ALA A 381 -12.88 21.55 -23.25
CA ALA A 381 -13.77 22.50 -23.93
C ALA A 381 -14.61 21.87 -25.07
N TYR A 382 -14.25 20.67 -25.55
CA TYR A 382 -14.90 20.00 -26.68
C TYR A 382 -15.73 18.77 -26.26
N VAL A 383 -15.62 18.33 -25.02
CA VAL A 383 -16.33 17.14 -24.50
C VAL A 383 -17.38 17.58 -23.50
N PRO A 384 -18.68 17.39 -23.78
CA PRO A 384 -19.74 17.66 -22.80
C PRO A 384 -19.55 16.80 -21.54
N SER A 385 -19.87 17.35 -20.37
CA SER A 385 -19.84 16.62 -19.09
C SER A 385 -20.62 15.31 -19.17
N HIS A 386 -20.15 14.30 -18.47
CA HIS A 386 -20.73 12.95 -18.44
C HIS A 386 -20.77 12.21 -19.77
N SER A 387 -20.02 12.66 -20.78
CA SER A 387 -19.88 11.97 -22.07
C SER A 387 -19.16 10.63 -21.90
N ASN A 388 -19.46 9.71 -22.83
CA ASN A 388 -18.74 8.42 -22.90
C ASN A 388 -17.40 8.61 -23.62
N VAL A 389 -16.31 8.28 -22.93
CA VAL A 389 -14.97 8.45 -23.48
C VAL A 389 -14.18 7.15 -23.43
N ILE A 390 -13.43 6.88 -24.49
CA ILE A 390 -12.48 5.78 -24.59
C ILE A 390 -11.07 6.36 -24.59
N ALA A 391 -10.23 5.84 -23.70
CA ALA A 391 -8.85 6.28 -23.56
C ALA A 391 -7.90 5.11 -23.31
N LYS A 392 -6.61 5.33 -23.50
CA LYS A 392 -5.55 4.38 -23.16
C LYS A 392 -5.60 4.03 -21.65
N ALA A 393 -5.40 2.76 -21.32
CA ALA A 393 -5.53 2.24 -19.97
C ALA A 393 -4.75 3.05 -18.90
N GLY A 394 -3.51 3.48 -19.20
CA GLY A 394 -2.69 4.26 -18.28
C GLY A 394 -3.22 5.68 -18.01
N GLY A 395 -3.85 6.31 -19.00
CA GLY A 395 -4.39 7.69 -18.90
C GLY A 395 -5.86 7.78 -18.57
N ARG A 396 -6.57 6.65 -18.42
CA ARG A 396 -8.04 6.59 -18.32
C ARG A 396 -8.62 7.48 -17.21
N TYR A 397 -8.05 7.44 -16.01
CA TYR A 397 -8.55 8.25 -14.88
C TYR A 397 -8.22 9.74 -15.04
N TRP A 398 -7.14 10.09 -15.75
CA TRP A 398 -6.88 11.48 -16.14
C TRP A 398 -7.95 12.01 -17.10
N VAL A 399 -8.34 11.18 -18.08
CA VAL A 399 -9.42 11.52 -19.02
C VAL A 399 -10.75 11.70 -18.27
N GLU A 400 -11.09 10.75 -17.39
CA GLU A 400 -12.29 10.85 -16.56
C GLU A 400 -12.28 12.11 -15.68
N TYR A 401 -11.16 12.40 -15.02
CA TYR A 401 -11.04 13.53 -14.13
C TYR A 401 -11.10 14.88 -14.86
N LEU A 402 -10.33 15.04 -15.94
CA LEU A 402 -10.20 16.32 -16.65
C LEU A 402 -11.34 16.62 -17.60
N LEU A 403 -11.91 15.58 -18.23
CA LEU A 403 -13.02 15.76 -19.18
C LEU A 403 -14.40 15.60 -18.50
N ASP A 404 -14.44 15.39 -17.20
CA ASP A 404 -15.69 15.11 -16.46
C ASP A 404 -16.54 14.04 -17.17
N SER A 405 -15.92 12.95 -17.56
CA SER A 405 -16.47 11.96 -18.47
C SER A 405 -16.64 10.59 -17.81
N GLN A 406 -17.41 9.71 -18.47
CA GLN A 406 -17.56 8.32 -18.06
C GLN A 406 -16.70 7.44 -18.98
N LEU A 407 -15.91 6.53 -18.37
CA LEU A 407 -15.11 5.58 -19.15
C LEU A 407 -15.99 4.53 -19.79
N PHE A 408 -15.94 4.43 -21.10
CA PHE A 408 -16.76 3.53 -21.91
C PHE A 408 -15.92 2.35 -22.44
N LYS A 409 -16.51 1.15 -22.42
CA LYS A 409 -15.93 -0.03 -23.05
C LYS A 409 -16.72 -0.37 -24.31
N LEU A 410 -16.05 -0.30 -25.47
CA LEU A 410 -16.64 -0.80 -26.73
C LEU A 410 -16.89 -2.31 -26.64
N VAL A 411 -18.09 -2.70 -27.05
CA VAL A 411 -18.38 -4.10 -27.35
C VAL A 411 -17.90 -4.37 -28.79
N PRO A 412 -16.97 -5.30 -29.02
CA PRO A 412 -16.49 -5.61 -30.37
C PRO A 412 -17.65 -5.95 -31.32
N GLY A 413 -17.66 -5.32 -32.48
CA GLY A 413 -18.66 -5.56 -33.53
C GLY A 413 -19.99 -4.83 -33.37
N LYS A 414 -20.24 -4.12 -32.25
CA LYS A 414 -21.45 -3.33 -32.07
C LYS A 414 -21.11 -1.83 -32.15
N PRO A 415 -21.67 -1.08 -33.17
CA PRO A 415 -21.49 0.37 -33.19
C PRO A 415 -22.15 1.00 -31.96
N PRO A 416 -21.64 2.11 -31.45
CA PRO A 416 -22.25 2.79 -30.30
C PRO A 416 -23.62 3.37 -30.71
N ASP A 417 -24.60 3.23 -29.81
CA ASP A 417 -25.95 3.80 -29.96
C ASP A 417 -26.00 5.29 -29.54
N ILE A 418 -24.91 5.79 -28.96
CA ILE A 418 -24.73 7.16 -28.45
C ILE A 418 -23.37 7.71 -28.90
N PRO A 419 -23.15 9.04 -28.91
CA PRO A 419 -21.85 9.61 -29.20
C PRO A 419 -20.78 9.09 -28.27
N VAL A 420 -19.65 8.64 -28.81
CA VAL A 420 -18.48 8.17 -28.04
C VAL A 420 -17.26 8.97 -28.49
N TYR A 421 -16.56 9.51 -27.51
CA TYR A 421 -15.34 10.26 -27.71
C TYR A 421 -14.12 9.34 -27.57
N PHE A 422 -13.09 9.59 -28.37
CA PHE A 422 -11.84 8.81 -28.34
C PHE A 422 -10.68 9.77 -28.10
N VAL A 423 -9.99 9.57 -27.00
CA VAL A 423 -8.69 10.22 -26.75
C VAL A 423 -7.60 9.28 -27.26
N SER A 424 -6.96 9.66 -28.34
CA SER A 424 -5.93 8.87 -29.04
C SER A 424 -4.59 9.62 -29.06
N GLY A 425 -3.52 8.86 -28.87
CA GLY A 425 -2.14 9.29 -29.01
C GLY A 425 -1.34 8.21 -29.77
N GLU A 426 -0.07 8.02 -29.43
CA GLU A 426 0.71 6.90 -29.94
C GLU A 426 0.18 5.58 -29.38
N GLY A 427 -0.29 4.69 -30.26
CA GLY A 427 -0.82 3.36 -29.92
C GLY A 427 -2.35 3.32 -29.70
N PRO A 428 -2.90 2.15 -29.29
CA PRO A 428 -4.33 1.98 -29.07
C PRO A 428 -4.80 2.76 -27.81
N PRO A 429 -6.09 3.18 -27.77
CA PRO A 429 -7.13 2.90 -28.76
C PRO A 429 -7.06 3.83 -29.99
N GLN A 430 -7.29 3.25 -31.17
CA GLN A 430 -7.46 4.04 -32.39
C GLN A 430 -8.94 4.37 -32.61
N PRO A 431 -9.28 5.57 -33.09
CA PRO A 431 -10.66 5.91 -33.41
C PRO A 431 -11.17 5.02 -34.54
N PRO A 432 -12.49 4.65 -34.52
CA PRO A 432 -13.06 3.86 -35.60
C PRO A 432 -13.07 4.64 -36.91
N ALA A 433 -13.10 3.91 -38.04
CA ALA A 433 -13.22 4.51 -39.35
C ALA A 433 -14.48 5.39 -39.45
N GLY A 434 -14.31 6.64 -39.89
CA GLY A 434 -15.42 7.62 -39.96
C GLY A 434 -15.62 8.47 -38.69
N ALA A 435 -14.81 8.31 -37.66
CA ALA A 435 -14.82 9.24 -36.54
C ALA A 435 -14.32 10.62 -36.96
N ALA A 436 -15.01 11.67 -36.52
CA ALA A 436 -14.63 13.05 -36.82
C ALA A 436 -13.56 13.53 -35.81
N LEU A 437 -12.51 14.17 -36.29
CA LEU A 437 -11.51 14.85 -35.50
C LEU A 437 -12.11 16.14 -34.94
N LEU A 438 -12.12 16.30 -33.60
CA LEU A 438 -12.60 17.51 -32.92
C LEU A 438 -11.45 18.41 -32.47
N TYR A 439 -10.34 17.82 -32.03
CA TYR A 439 -9.18 18.57 -31.53
C TYR A 439 -7.89 17.79 -31.82
N ARG A 440 -6.83 18.52 -32.17
CA ARG A 440 -5.49 17.99 -32.38
C ARG A 440 -4.52 18.74 -31.47
N GLY A 441 -4.04 18.09 -30.43
CA GLY A 441 -3.03 18.62 -29.51
C GLY A 441 -1.60 18.31 -29.94
N ASN A 442 -0.67 18.53 -29.02
CA ASN A 442 0.76 18.25 -29.26
C ASN A 442 1.06 16.75 -29.27
N VAL A 443 0.36 15.96 -28.44
CA VAL A 443 0.58 14.51 -28.25
C VAL A 443 -0.72 13.74 -28.45
N LEU A 444 -1.84 14.29 -27.96
CA LEU A 444 -3.14 13.64 -28.00
C LEU A 444 -4.06 14.30 -29.04
N SER A 445 -4.99 13.51 -29.56
CA SER A 445 -6.07 13.99 -30.44
C SER A 445 -7.41 13.47 -29.93
N LEU A 446 -8.45 14.29 -30.12
CA LEU A 446 -9.81 13.95 -29.72
C LEU A 446 -10.67 13.71 -30.96
N TYR A 447 -11.34 12.57 -30.97
CA TYR A 447 -12.27 12.20 -32.04
C TYR A 447 -13.64 11.93 -31.45
N VAL A 448 -14.70 12.08 -32.27
CA VAL A 448 -16.06 11.65 -31.94
C VAL A 448 -16.56 10.66 -32.97
N ALA A 449 -17.08 9.53 -32.50
CA ALA A 449 -17.86 8.61 -33.30
C ALA A 449 -19.35 8.85 -33.00
N LEU A 450 -20.08 9.26 -34.01
CA LEU A 450 -21.53 9.45 -33.95
C LEU A 450 -22.25 8.11 -34.15
N PRO A 451 -23.44 7.92 -33.53
CA PRO A 451 -24.29 6.77 -33.82
C PRO A 451 -24.56 6.67 -35.32
N ARG A 452 -24.48 5.47 -35.87
CA ARG A 452 -24.96 5.27 -37.24
C ARG A 452 -26.48 5.41 -37.21
N GLY A 453 -27.00 6.40 -37.96
CA GLY A 453 -28.43 6.51 -38.15
C GLY A 453 -29.01 5.20 -38.66
N PRO A 454 -30.33 4.97 -38.48
CA PRO A 454 -30.99 3.79 -39.02
C PRO A 454 -30.65 3.74 -40.51
N ARG A 455 -30.12 2.59 -41.01
CA ARG A 455 -29.92 2.38 -42.43
C ARG A 455 -31.28 2.52 -43.08
N GLN A 456 -31.47 3.59 -43.89
CA GLN A 456 -32.66 3.74 -44.74
C GLN A 456 -32.71 2.62 -45.77
#